data_0bbee0bc091a1e89a3a085b5b84c4568
#
_entry.id   0bbee0bc091a1e89a3a085b5b84c4568
#
_cell.length_a   1.000
_cell.length_b   1.000
_cell.length_c   1.000
_cell.angle_alpha   90.00
_cell.angle_beta   90.00
_cell.angle_gamma   90.00
#
_symmetry.space_group_name_H-M   'P 1'
#
loop_
_entity.id
_entity.type
_entity.pdbx_description
1 polymer ?
#
loop_
_entity_poly.entity_id
_entity_poly.type
_entity_poly.pdbx_seq_one_letter_code
_entity_poly.pdbx_strand_id
1 'polypeptide(L)'
;MNLVINGRLITRDEGGKGYYEHGAVAYEGTIITEVGEENVLRAKYPQANLIDAKGGVIMPAFINAHTHIYSALARGLSIVGNNPTNFYEVLDGTWWAIDRKLTLAGTRASADALYMDCIKQGVTTIFDHHASYAEIPGSLHTIAESAKKFGIRSCLCYEVSDRDGEEKCLQAIQENADFITECQKNQDPMLAAMFGGHALFTISDKTFDRMVAANNGRTGYHIHVSEGMNDVYDSLQNYGRRPVQRLQDHGILGPKTILGHCIHVNTAEMEIIKETGTMVVNNPESNMGNAIGICPVLQLHKRGILLGMGTDAYTNDMLESIKVALCSQRSQNCLPNVG
;
A
#
# COMPACT_ATOMS: atom_id res chain seq x y z
N MET A 1 -1.66 30.38 12.53
CA MET A 1 -2.31 30.20 11.20
C MET A 1 -1.26 30.31 10.11
N ASN A 2 -1.24 29.38 9.18
CA ASN A 2 -0.41 29.42 7.97
C ASN A 2 -1.33 29.48 6.74
N LEU A 3 -0.85 30.11 5.67
CA LEU A 3 -1.59 30.25 4.43
C LEU A 3 -0.66 29.92 3.24
N VAL A 4 -0.93 28.82 2.55
CA VAL A 4 -0.25 28.47 1.30
C VAL A 4 -0.93 29.23 0.18
N ILE A 5 -0.14 29.96 -0.63
CA ILE A 5 -0.61 30.96 -1.59
C ILE A 5 0.15 30.86 -2.91
N ASN A 6 -0.25 31.66 -3.89
CA ASN A 6 0.42 31.78 -5.19
C ASN A 6 0.53 30.41 -5.89
N GLY A 7 -0.59 29.70 -5.95
CA GLY A 7 -0.68 28.39 -6.63
C GLY A 7 -2.05 28.11 -7.23
N ARG A 8 -2.07 27.15 -8.16
CA ARG A 8 -3.32 26.57 -8.69
C ARG A 8 -3.78 25.49 -7.73
N LEU A 9 -4.96 25.68 -7.12
CA LEU A 9 -5.46 24.78 -6.09
C LEU A 9 -6.45 23.75 -6.68
N ILE A 10 -6.16 22.47 -6.46
CA ILE A 10 -7.03 21.34 -6.78
C ILE A 10 -7.54 20.77 -5.46
N THR A 11 -8.85 20.83 -5.21
CA THR A 11 -9.44 20.34 -3.95
C THR A 11 -10.03 18.95 -4.05
N ARG A 12 -10.44 18.53 -5.26
CA ARG A 12 -11.24 17.30 -5.48
C ARG A 12 -12.55 17.28 -4.70
N ASP A 13 -13.06 18.45 -4.32
CA ASP A 13 -14.35 18.59 -3.64
C ASP A 13 -15.51 18.35 -4.62
N GLU A 14 -16.24 17.26 -4.42
CA GLU A 14 -17.37 16.87 -5.27
C GLU A 14 -18.58 17.81 -5.11
N GLY A 15 -18.72 18.49 -3.97
CA GLY A 15 -19.80 19.43 -3.66
C GLY A 15 -19.47 20.90 -3.90
N GLY A 16 -18.21 21.21 -4.22
CA GLY A 16 -17.69 22.57 -4.31
C GLY A 16 -16.94 22.85 -5.61
N LYS A 17 -16.16 23.95 -5.58
CA LYS A 17 -15.29 24.31 -6.68
C LYS A 17 -14.02 23.43 -6.63
N GLY A 18 -13.96 22.41 -7.47
CA GLY A 18 -12.84 21.45 -7.50
C GLY A 18 -11.48 22.03 -7.94
N TYR A 19 -11.46 23.27 -8.48
CA TYR A 19 -10.27 23.95 -8.98
C TYR A 19 -10.36 25.47 -8.78
N TYR A 20 -9.22 26.09 -8.37
CA TYR A 20 -9.04 27.53 -8.26
C TYR A 20 -7.76 27.94 -8.99
N GLU A 21 -7.84 28.87 -9.95
CA GLU A 21 -6.68 29.38 -10.67
C GLU A 21 -5.70 30.11 -9.75
N HIS A 22 -6.25 30.88 -8.77
CA HIS A 22 -5.51 31.56 -7.72
C HIS A 22 -6.07 31.12 -6.36
N GLY A 23 -5.74 29.87 -6.00
CA GLY A 23 -6.22 29.27 -4.78
C GLY A 23 -5.25 29.40 -3.60
N ALA A 24 -5.79 29.26 -2.41
CA ALA A 24 -5.02 29.20 -1.19
C ALA A 24 -5.59 28.17 -0.20
N VAL A 25 -4.71 27.69 0.69
CA VAL A 25 -5.04 26.76 1.78
C VAL A 25 -4.62 27.36 3.09
N ALA A 26 -5.57 27.56 4.00
CA ALA A 26 -5.33 27.96 5.38
C ALA A 26 -5.25 26.73 6.29
N TYR A 27 -4.24 26.65 7.14
CA TYR A 27 -4.10 25.57 8.12
C TYR A 27 -3.49 26.01 9.43
N GLU A 28 -3.81 25.27 10.49
CA GLU A 28 -3.25 25.49 11.82
C GLU A 28 -2.82 24.16 12.43
N GLY A 29 -1.56 24.07 12.83
CA GLY A 29 -0.97 22.80 13.23
C GLY A 29 -1.04 21.80 12.07
N THR A 30 -1.82 20.72 12.25
CA THR A 30 -2.00 19.63 11.26
C THR A 30 -3.36 19.64 10.57
N ILE A 31 -4.18 20.68 10.81
CA ILE A 31 -5.56 20.74 10.34
C ILE A 31 -5.72 21.84 9.28
N ILE A 32 -6.22 21.46 8.10
CA ILE A 32 -6.70 22.40 7.09
C ILE A 32 -7.98 23.03 7.63
N THR A 33 -8.00 24.35 7.78
CA THR A 33 -9.14 25.10 8.33
C THR A 33 -10.04 25.65 7.24
N GLU A 34 -9.45 26.02 6.10
CA GLU A 34 -10.20 26.59 4.97
C GLU A 34 -9.44 26.46 3.65
N VAL A 35 -10.16 26.35 2.55
CA VAL A 35 -9.64 26.40 1.19
C VAL A 35 -10.47 27.35 0.36
N GLY A 36 -9.89 28.08 -0.59
CA GLY A 36 -10.64 29.03 -1.40
C GLY A 36 -9.77 29.97 -2.23
N GLU A 37 -10.39 31.05 -2.72
CA GLU A 37 -9.70 32.09 -3.47
C GLU A 37 -8.63 32.79 -2.59
N GLU A 38 -7.45 32.98 -3.11
CA GLU A 38 -6.31 33.55 -2.37
C GLU A 38 -6.61 34.92 -1.78
N ASN A 39 -7.22 35.83 -2.58
CA ASN A 39 -7.54 37.19 -2.15
C ASN A 39 -8.52 37.20 -0.95
N VAL A 40 -9.48 36.26 -0.93
CA VAL A 40 -10.45 36.12 0.17
C VAL A 40 -9.76 35.66 1.44
N LEU A 41 -8.94 34.62 1.34
CA LEU A 41 -8.25 34.06 2.51
C LEU A 41 -7.17 35.01 3.05
N ARG A 42 -6.45 35.74 2.19
CA ARG A 42 -5.52 36.79 2.63
C ARG A 42 -6.22 37.91 3.40
N ALA A 43 -7.37 38.34 2.93
CA ALA A 43 -8.17 39.36 3.64
C ALA A 43 -8.69 38.87 4.99
N LYS A 44 -9.08 37.59 5.07
CA LYS A 44 -9.59 36.94 6.28
C LYS A 44 -8.49 36.68 7.32
N TYR A 45 -7.28 36.36 6.88
CA TYR A 45 -6.15 35.99 7.73
C TYR A 45 -4.94 36.91 7.52
N PRO A 46 -5.04 38.22 7.79
CA PRO A 46 -4.00 39.22 7.46
C PRO A 46 -2.68 39.01 8.22
N GLN A 47 -2.71 38.27 9.34
CA GLN A 47 -1.54 37.97 10.18
C GLN A 47 -1.00 36.53 9.94
N ALA A 48 -1.51 35.80 8.94
CA ALA A 48 -1.03 34.44 8.65
C ALA A 48 0.41 34.45 8.15
N ASN A 49 1.17 33.44 8.53
CA ASN A 49 2.46 33.15 7.91
C ASN A 49 2.23 32.66 6.48
N LEU A 50 2.84 33.35 5.50
CA LEU A 50 2.64 33.04 4.09
C LEU A 50 3.68 32.04 3.58
N ILE A 51 3.19 30.99 2.90
CA ILE A 51 4.00 29.98 2.24
C ILE A 51 3.72 30.09 0.72
N ASP A 52 4.72 30.53 -0.03
CA ASP A 52 4.61 30.78 -1.46
C ASP A 52 4.78 29.47 -2.28
N ALA A 53 3.73 29.04 -2.96
CA ALA A 53 3.77 27.91 -3.89
C ALA A 53 4.42 28.23 -5.23
N LYS A 54 4.89 29.47 -5.44
CA LYS A 54 5.67 29.91 -6.62
C LYS A 54 5.00 29.61 -7.98
N GLY A 55 3.68 29.76 -8.04
CA GLY A 55 2.88 29.45 -9.22
C GLY A 55 2.69 27.94 -9.50
N GLY A 56 3.09 27.08 -8.57
CA GLY A 56 2.92 25.63 -8.66
C GLY A 56 1.48 25.17 -8.41
N VAL A 57 1.30 23.85 -8.30
CA VAL A 57 0.03 23.24 -7.98
C VAL A 57 -0.04 22.96 -6.48
N ILE A 58 -1.13 23.35 -5.85
CA ILE A 58 -1.50 22.99 -4.48
C ILE A 58 -2.59 21.92 -4.60
N MET A 59 -2.35 20.73 -4.05
CA MET A 59 -3.28 19.60 -4.19
C MET A 59 -3.16 18.66 -2.98
N PRO A 60 -4.16 17.77 -2.74
CA PRO A 60 -3.99 16.69 -1.78
C PRO A 60 -2.75 15.86 -2.10
N ALA A 61 -1.97 15.54 -1.07
CA ALA A 61 -0.78 14.72 -1.25
C ALA A 61 -1.12 13.29 -1.66
N PHE A 62 -0.13 12.57 -2.19
CA PHE A 62 -0.31 11.20 -2.62
C PHE A 62 -0.39 10.23 -1.44
N ILE A 63 -1.19 9.20 -1.63
CA ILE A 63 -1.29 8.02 -0.77
C ILE A 63 -0.74 6.84 -1.58
N ASN A 64 0.34 6.23 -1.10
CA ASN A 64 0.84 4.96 -1.63
C ASN A 64 0.15 3.82 -0.86
N ALA A 65 -0.83 3.18 -1.50
CA ALA A 65 -1.71 2.23 -0.82
C ALA A 65 -1.11 0.81 -0.70
N HIS A 66 0.06 0.56 -1.26
CA HIS A 66 0.82 -0.68 -1.11
C HIS A 66 2.29 -0.46 -1.49
N THR A 67 3.18 -0.70 -0.56
CA THR A 67 4.63 -0.62 -0.78
C THR A 67 5.36 -1.60 0.14
N HIS A 68 6.61 -1.88 -0.19
CA HIS A 68 7.52 -2.70 0.61
C HIS A 68 8.73 -1.87 1.05
N ILE A 69 8.67 -1.33 2.25
CA ILE A 69 9.76 -0.52 2.83
C ILE A 69 11.10 -1.28 2.77
N TYR A 70 11.07 -2.57 3.05
CA TYR A 70 12.28 -3.40 3.07
C TYR A 70 13.03 -3.45 1.74
N SER A 71 12.36 -3.16 0.63
CA SER A 71 12.93 -3.18 -0.72
C SER A 71 13.69 -1.91 -1.11
N ALA A 72 13.63 -0.85 -0.32
CA ALA A 72 14.14 0.48 -0.69
C ALA A 72 15.62 0.49 -1.13
N LEU A 73 16.43 -0.36 -0.52
CA LEU A 73 17.87 -0.49 -0.84
C LEU A 73 18.17 -1.62 -1.84
N ALA A 74 17.14 -2.28 -2.38
CA ALA A 74 17.31 -3.33 -3.39
C ALA A 74 17.45 -2.80 -4.82
N ARG A 75 17.23 -1.51 -5.04
CA ARG A 75 17.35 -0.88 -6.36
C ARG A 75 18.76 -1.04 -6.91
N GLY A 76 18.86 -1.63 -8.11
CA GLY A 76 20.14 -1.92 -8.76
C GLY A 76 20.91 -3.10 -8.17
N LEU A 77 20.36 -3.81 -7.17
CA LEU A 77 20.94 -5.03 -6.65
C LEU A 77 20.79 -6.15 -7.69
N SER A 78 21.91 -6.81 -7.99
CA SER A 78 21.92 -8.01 -8.80
C SER A 78 22.36 -9.20 -7.93
N ILE A 79 21.51 -10.22 -7.87
CA ILE A 79 21.84 -11.45 -7.12
C ILE A 79 22.54 -12.41 -8.08
N VAL A 80 23.80 -12.68 -7.80
CA VAL A 80 24.64 -13.54 -8.65
C VAL A 80 24.05 -14.93 -8.76
N GLY A 81 23.90 -15.41 -10.00
CA GLY A 81 23.35 -16.75 -10.29
C GLY A 81 21.81 -16.77 -10.32
N ASN A 82 21.12 -15.70 -10.02
CA ASN A 82 19.66 -15.58 -10.18
C ASN A 82 19.33 -15.09 -11.60
N ASN A 83 18.61 -15.93 -12.35
CA ASN A 83 18.12 -15.59 -13.69
C ASN A 83 16.67 -16.11 -13.82
N PRO A 84 15.71 -15.45 -13.18
CA PRO A 84 14.33 -15.93 -13.08
C PRO A 84 13.67 -15.99 -14.45
N THR A 85 12.92 -17.07 -14.70
CA THR A 85 12.15 -17.31 -15.91
C THR A 85 10.64 -17.20 -15.69
N ASN A 86 10.24 -17.09 -14.43
CA ASN A 86 8.85 -16.93 -14.02
C ASN A 86 8.77 -16.17 -12.69
N PHE A 87 7.56 -15.76 -12.32
CA PHE A 87 7.34 -14.93 -11.13
C PHE A 87 7.74 -15.62 -9.81
N TYR A 88 7.50 -16.93 -9.67
CA TYR A 88 7.92 -17.65 -8.46
C TYR A 88 9.44 -17.58 -8.25
N GLU A 89 10.21 -17.72 -9.33
CA GLU A 89 11.67 -17.60 -9.29
C GLU A 89 12.14 -16.16 -8.98
N VAL A 90 11.36 -15.13 -9.36
CA VAL A 90 11.61 -13.74 -8.93
C VAL A 90 11.44 -13.63 -7.41
N LEU A 91 10.39 -14.21 -6.86
CA LEU A 91 10.16 -14.21 -5.42
C LEU A 91 11.27 -14.96 -4.67
N ASP A 92 11.50 -16.22 -4.99
CA ASP A 92 12.45 -17.08 -4.26
C ASP A 92 13.90 -16.61 -4.43
N GLY A 93 14.30 -16.28 -5.65
CA GLY A 93 15.69 -15.90 -5.97
C GLY A 93 16.04 -14.44 -5.67
N THR A 94 15.06 -13.55 -5.52
CA THR A 94 15.31 -12.12 -5.26
C THR A 94 14.74 -11.70 -3.92
N TRP A 95 13.40 -11.60 -3.79
CA TRP A 95 12.77 -10.97 -2.64
C TRP A 95 12.94 -11.78 -1.36
N TRP A 96 12.75 -13.10 -1.40
CA TRP A 96 12.95 -13.97 -0.23
C TRP A 96 14.43 -14.17 0.11
N ALA A 97 15.34 -13.99 -0.85
CA ALA A 97 16.77 -13.98 -0.57
C ALA A 97 17.19 -12.71 0.18
N ILE A 98 16.54 -11.58 -0.08
CA ILE A 98 16.77 -10.30 0.61
C ILE A 98 16.18 -10.35 2.02
N ASP A 99 14.89 -10.68 2.15
CA ASP A 99 14.18 -10.59 3.43
C ASP A 99 14.71 -11.58 4.48
N ARG A 100 15.19 -12.76 4.05
CA ARG A 100 15.89 -13.74 4.92
C ARG A 100 17.19 -13.22 5.50
N LYS A 101 17.73 -12.10 5.01
CA LYS A 101 18.99 -11.49 5.48
C LYS A 101 18.77 -10.13 6.13
N LEU A 102 17.55 -9.60 6.09
CA LEU A 102 17.27 -8.27 6.58
C LEU A 102 17.19 -8.25 8.11
N THR A 103 18.11 -7.50 8.72
CA THR A 103 18.16 -7.24 10.16
C THR A 103 17.38 -5.98 10.53
N LEU A 104 17.15 -5.72 11.81
CA LEU A 104 16.54 -4.47 12.28
C LEU A 104 17.33 -3.22 11.83
N ALA A 105 18.65 -3.31 11.79
CA ALA A 105 19.49 -2.22 11.27
C ALA A 105 19.24 -1.99 9.76
N GLY A 106 19.11 -3.06 8.97
CA GLY A 106 18.75 -3.00 7.56
C GLY A 106 17.33 -2.46 7.35
N THR A 107 16.38 -2.90 8.16
CA THR A 107 15.00 -2.39 8.18
C THR A 107 14.96 -0.89 8.45
N ARG A 108 15.73 -0.41 9.44
CA ARG A 108 15.88 1.02 9.76
C ARG A 108 16.42 1.81 8.56
N ALA A 109 17.49 1.33 7.96
CA ALA A 109 18.13 1.99 6.83
C ALA A 109 17.19 2.06 5.61
N SER A 110 16.46 0.97 5.32
CA SER A 110 15.46 0.92 4.26
C SER A 110 14.30 1.89 4.52
N ALA A 111 13.80 1.94 5.77
CA ALA A 111 12.74 2.85 6.16
C ALA A 111 13.17 4.32 6.01
N ASP A 112 14.34 4.69 6.51
CA ASP A 112 14.86 6.05 6.39
C ASP A 112 15.01 6.45 4.90
N ALA A 113 15.51 5.55 4.05
CA ALA A 113 15.65 5.78 2.62
C ALA A 113 14.31 5.98 1.92
N LEU A 114 13.34 5.09 2.18
CA LEU A 114 12.02 5.16 1.56
C LEU A 114 11.24 6.40 1.99
N TYR A 115 11.28 6.78 3.27
CA TYR A 115 10.59 7.97 3.76
C TYR A 115 11.19 9.26 3.18
N MET A 116 12.50 9.34 2.97
CA MET A 116 13.11 10.47 2.25
C MET A 116 12.62 10.55 0.79
N ASP A 117 12.46 9.40 0.14
CA ASP A 117 11.89 9.32 -1.21
C ASP A 117 10.42 9.79 -1.22
N CYS A 118 9.60 9.33 -0.28
CA CYS A 118 8.21 9.75 -0.13
C CYS A 118 8.08 11.28 -0.05
N ILE A 119 8.91 11.94 0.78
CA ILE A 119 8.90 13.40 0.92
C ILE A 119 9.18 14.07 -0.43
N LYS A 120 10.18 13.58 -1.18
CA LYS A 120 10.57 14.14 -2.49
C LYS A 120 9.47 13.98 -3.53
N GLN A 121 8.71 12.89 -3.46
CA GLN A 121 7.64 12.55 -4.41
C GLN A 121 6.25 13.04 -3.99
N GLY A 122 6.15 13.74 -2.83
CA GLY A 122 4.88 14.26 -2.32
C GLY A 122 3.94 13.17 -1.78
N VAL A 123 4.47 12.02 -1.39
CA VAL A 123 3.73 10.95 -0.70
C VAL A 123 3.75 11.23 0.79
N THR A 124 2.58 11.40 1.40
CA THR A 124 2.44 11.70 2.84
C THR A 124 1.76 10.60 3.65
N THR A 125 1.27 9.58 2.97
CA THR A 125 0.65 8.41 3.60
C THR A 125 1.06 7.15 2.85
N ILE A 126 1.50 6.13 3.57
CA ILE A 126 1.85 4.83 3.00
C ILE A 126 1.16 3.68 3.74
N PHE A 127 0.90 2.61 3.00
CA PHE A 127 0.52 1.31 3.52
C PHE A 127 1.66 0.34 3.21
N ASP A 128 2.44 0.02 4.24
CA ASP A 128 3.60 -0.87 4.11
C ASP A 128 3.23 -2.33 4.35
N HIS A 129 3.88 -3.19 3.62
CA HIS A 129 3.77 -4.64 3.73
C HIS A 129 5.17 -5.22 3.93
N HIS A 130 5.56 -5.44 5.19
CA HIS A 130 6.95 -5.65 5.60
C HIS A 130 7.33 -7.12 5.74
N ALA A 131 8.56 -7.44 5.32
CA ALA A 131 9.22 -8.72 5.55
C ALA A 131 10.69 -8.54 5.96
N SER A 132 11.11 -9.25 7.02
CA SER A 132 12.50 -9.25 7.52
C SER A 132 12.77 -10.52 8.32
N TYR A 133 12.89 -11.67 7.63
CA TYR A 133 12.92 -12.99 8.28
C TYR A 133 14.20 -13.28 9.06
N ALA A 134 15.29 -12.48 8.93
CA ALA A 134 16.42 -12.59 9.85
C ALA A 134 16.06 -12.11 11.27
N GLU A 135 15.35 -10.96 11.36
CA GLU A 135 14.95 -10.36 12.65
C GLU A 135 13.50 -9.84 12.54
N ILE A 136 12.54 -10.67 12.96
CA ILE A 136 11.11 -10.36 12.90
C ILE A 136 10.66 -9.46 14.06
N PRO A 137 10.86 -9.86 15.35
CA PRO A 137 10.36 -9.08 16.47
C PRO A 137 10.93 -7.66 16.52
N GLY A 138 10.06 -6.65 16.60
CA GLY A 138 10.42 -5.24 16.68
C GLY A 138 10.66 -4.55 15.33
N SER A 139 10.47 -5.25 14.21
CA SER A 139 10.65 -4.69 12.87
C SER A 139 9.63 -3.58 12.56
N LEU A 140 8.35 -3.79 12.85
CA LEU A 140 7.30 -2.78 12.65
C LEU A 140 7.50 -1.55 13.56
N HIS A 141 7.96 -1.77 14.79
CA HIS A 141 8.31 -0.67 15.69
C HIS A 141 9.49 0.14 15.14
N THR A 142 10.51 -0.54 14.60
CA THR A 142 11.66 0.10 13.94
C THR A 142 11.24 1.00 12.78
N ILE A 143 10.29 0.54 11.96
CA ILE A 143 9.73 1.34 10.87
C ILE A 143 8.91 2.52 11.40
N ALA A 144 8.09 2.30 12.44
CA ALA A 144 7.27 3.33 13.06
C ALA A 144 8.10 4.48 13.62
N GLU A 145 9.27 4.20 14.20
CA GLU A 145 10.20 5.25 14.65
C GLU A 145 10.73 6.10 13.49
N SER A 146 11.06 5.47 12.34
CA SER A 146 11.44 6.20 11.13
C SER A 146 10.26 7.02 10.58
N ALA A 147 9.04 6.47 10.56
CA ALA A 147 7.84 7.20 10.15
C ALA A 147 7.65 8.49 10.97
N LYS A 148 7.77 8.39 12.29
CA LYS A 148 7.71 9.55 13.21
C LYS A 148 8.83 10.56 12.93
N LYS A 149 10.05 10.10 12.72
CA LYS A 149 11.21 10.96 12.41
C LYS A 149 10.99 11.79 11.15
N PHE A 150 10.40 11.21 10.11
CA PHE A 150 10.16 11.88 8.83
C PHE A 150 8.78 12.53 8.71
N GLY A 151 7.88 12.28 9.66
CA GLY A 151 6.53 12.85 9.66
C GLY A 151 5.62 12.30 8.55
N ILE A 152 5.81 11.05 8.15
CA ILE A 152 5.00 10.35 7.15
C ILE A 152 3.96 9.47 7.85
N ARG A 153 2.69 9.63 7.50
CA ARG A 153 1.62 8.78 8.02
C ARG A 153 1.78 7.37 7.47
N SER A 154 1.81 6.37 8.36
CA SER A 154 2.11 4.99 7.97
C SER A 154 1.12 4.00 8.58
N CYS A 155 0.58 3.14 7.74
CA CYS A 155 -0.16 1.95 8.14
C CYS A 155 0.74 0.74 7.86
N LEU A 156 1.12 0.01 8.90
CA LEU A 156 2.15 -1.03 8.84
C LEU A 156 1.55 -2.41 9.12
N CYS A 157 2.10 -3.42 8.46
CA CYS A 157 1.84 -4.83 8.76
C CYS A 157 3.05 -5.70 8.40
N TYR A 158 3.12 -6.89 9.01
CA TYR A 158 4.16 -7.88 8.73
C TYR A 158 3.62 -9.04 7.90
N GLU A 159 4.35 -9.48 6.89
CA GLU A 159 4.00 -10.60 6.00
C GLU A 159 4.06 -11.96 6.72
N VAL A 160 2.93 -12.44 7.22
CA VAL A 160 2.84 -13.81 7.72
C VAL A 160 2.97 -14.79 6.55
N SER A 161 3.79 -15.83 6.73
CA SER A 161 4.00 -16.87 5.73
C SER A 161 4.50 -18.16 6.39
N ASP A 162 4.16 -19.31 5.83
CA ASP A 162 4.65 -20.63 6.27
C ASP A 162 6.01 -21.02 5.64
N ARG A 163 6.51 -20.24 4.65
CA ARG A 163 7.67 -20.58 3.82
C ARG A 163 9.00 -20.78 4.58
N ASP A 164 9.17 -20.12 5.71
CA ASP A 164 10.38 -20.21 6.53
C ASP A 164 10.15 -20.98 7.84
N GLY A 165 9.09 -21.80 7.87
CA GLY A 165 8.76 -22.71 8.96
C GLY A 165 7.90 -22.12 10.06
N GLU A 166 7.39 -23.01 10.93
CA GLU A 166 6.37 -22.69 11.93
C GLU A 166 6.84 -21.63 12.94
N GLU A 167 8.10 -21.66 13.37
CA GLU A 167 8.64 -20.70 14.33
C GLU A 167 8.58 -19.27 13.79
N LYS A 168 9.07 -19.06 12.54
CA LYS A 168 9.05 -17.75 11.89
C LYS A 168 7.61 -17.27 11.60
N CYS A 169 6.74 -18.19 11.21
CA CYS A 169 5.31 -17.90 11.05
C CYS A 169 4.68 -17.38 12.34
N LEU A 170 4.92 -18.04 13.47
CA LEU A 170 4.39 -17.61 14.77
C LEU A 170 4.99 -16.26 15.22
N GLN A 171 6.29 -16.02 14.99
CA GLN A 171 6.91 -14.71 15.25
C GLN A 171 6.26 -13.60 14.42
N ALA A 172 5.95 -13.85 13.14
CA ALA A 172 5.29 -12.89 12.25
C ALA A 172 3.84 -12.60 12.69
N ILE A 173 3.09 -13.61 13.12
CA ILE A 173 1.75 -13.44 13.70
C ILE A 173 1.82 -12.57 14.96
N GLN A 174 2.79 -12.86 15.85
CA GLN A 174 2.96 -12.11 17.09
C GLN A 174 3.37 -10.66 16.84
N GLU A 175 4.28 -10.39 15.89
CA GLU A 175 4.70 -9.03 15.51
C GLU A 175 3.51 -8.17 15.07
N ASN A 176 2.61 -8.71 14.20
CA ASN A 176 1.37 -8.03 13.85
C ASN A 176 0.50 -7.75 15.08
N ALA A 177 0.29 -8.76 15.93
CA ALA A 177 -0.60 -8.66 17.08
C ALA A 177 -0.10 -7.63 18.11
N ASP A 178 1.21 -7.56 18.33
CA ASP A 178 1.86 -6.64 19.26
C ASP A 178 1.79 -5.20 18.70
N PHE A 179 2.11 -5.01 17.43
CA PHE A 179 2.06 -3.69 16.80
C PHE A 179 0.62 -3.13 16.73
N ILE A 180 -0.38 -3.98 16.44
CA ILE A 180 -1.80 -3.60 16.51
C ILE A 180 -2.16 -3.12 17.92
N THR A 181 -1.71 -3.85 18.94
CA THR A 181 -1.95 -3.50 20.35
C THR A 181 -1.29 -2.17 20.70
N GLU A 182 -0.07 -1.93 20.25
CA GLU A 182 0.65 -0.67 20.44
C GLU A 182 -0.10 0.50 19.79
N CYS A 183 -0.53 0.37 18.53
CA CYS A 183 -1.28 1.41 17.83
C CYS A 183 -2.60 1.73 18.53
N GLN A 184 -3.34 0.72 18.99
CA GLN A 184 -4.60 0.90 19.72
C GLN A 184 -4.40 1.60 21.07
N LYS A 185 -3.31 1.31 21.76
CA LYS A 185 -2.97 1.94 23.04
C LYS A 185 -2.52 3.38 22.89
N ASN A 186 -1.66 3.64 21.93
CA ASN A 186 -1.03 4.97 21.76
C ASN A 186 -1.92 5.97 21.03
N GLN A 187 -2.84 5.51 20.19
CA GLN A 187 -3.77 6.33 19.39
C GLN A 187 -3.07 7.47 18.63
N ASP A 188 -1.84 7.23 18.16
CA ASP A 188 -1.09 8.19 17.36
C ASP A 188 -1.74 8.33 15.97
N PRO A 189 -2.24 9.51 15.57
CA PRO A 189 -2.92 9.68 14.29
C PRO A 189 -1.98 9.50 13.08
N MET A 190 -0.68 9.43 13.32
CA MET A 190 0.32 9.19 12.28
C MET A 190 0.63 7.71 12.05
N LEU A 191 0.18 6.83 12.95
CA LEU A 191 0.44 5.40 12.87
C LEU A 191 -0.85 4.60 12.93
N ALA A 192 -0.95 3.62 12.05
CA ALA A 192 -2.01 2.62 12.03
C ALA A 192 -1.40 1.23 11.77
N ALA A 193 -2.17 0.19 12.07
CA ALA A 193 -1.79 -1.18 11.83
C ALA A 193 -2.87 -1.94 11.06
N MET A 194 -2.43 -2.86 10.22
CA MET A 194 -3.25 -3.93 9.64
C MET A 194 -2.64 -5.27 10.02
N PHE A 195 -3.33 -6.37 9.74
CA PHE A 195 -2.78 -7.70 9.88
C PHE A 195 -2.26 -8.18 8.53
N GLY A 196 -0.94 -8.36 8.38
CA GLY A 196 -0.32 -8.74 7.12
C GLY A 196 -0.32 -10.24 6.87
N GLY A 197 -0.54 -10.63 5.62
CA GLY A 197 -0.30 -11.98 5.13
C GLY A 197 0.40 -11.90 3.77
N HIS A 198 1.39 -12.75 3.49
CA HIS A 198 2.15 -12.66 2.26
C HIS A 198 1.26 -12.91 1.02
N ALA A 199 1.05 -14.15 0.63
CA ALA A 199 0.21 -14.55 -0.50
C ALA A 199 -0.39 -15.93 -0.24
N LEU A 200 -1.49 -16.27 -0.88
CA LEU A 200 -2.26 -17.46 -0.50
C LEU A 200 -1.49 -18.77 -0.68
N PHE A 201 -0.63 -18.85 -1.68
CA PHE A 201 0.20 -20.05 -1.91
C PHE A 201 1.33 -20.24 -0.88
N THR A 202 1.55 -19.26 -0.02
CA THR A 202 2.54 -19.34 1.08
C THR A 202 1.90 -19.43 2.47
N ILE A 203 0.57 -19.48 2.55
CA ILE A 203 -0.18 -19.50 3.81
C ILE A 203 -1.17 -20.66 3.81
N SER A 204 -1.04 -21.57 4.76
CA SER A 204 -1.98 -22.68 4.96
C SER A 204 -3.29 -22.19 5.62
N ASP A 205 -4.38 -22.98 5.49
CA ASP A 205 -5.65 -22.68 6.16
C ASP A 205 -5.47 -22.65 7.69
N LYS A 206 -4.64 -23.54 8.24
CA LYS A 206 -4.27 -23.52 9.66
C LYS A 206 -3.64 -22.18 10.07
N THR A 207 -2.82 -21.59 9.21
CA THR A 207 -2.18 -20.31 9.48
C THR A 207 -3.17 -19.15 9.33
N PHE A 208 -4.10 -19.20 8.37
CA PHE A 208 -5.20 -18.24 8.31
C PHE A 208 -6.05 -18.26 9.57
N ASP A 209 -6.41 -19.43 10.08
CA ASP A 209 -7.16 -19.55 11.34
C ASP A 209 -6.40 -18.93 12.52
N ARG A 210 -5.08 -19.13 12.59
CA ARG A 210 -4.20 -18.51 13.60
C ARG A 210 -4.15 -16.97 13.46
N MET A 211 -4.05 -16.47 12.24
CA MET A 211 -4.08 -15.02 11.95
C MET A 211 -5.41 -14.40 12.38
N VAL A 212 -6.51 -15.05 12.05
CA VAL A 212 -7.87 -14.60 12.44
C VAL A 212 -8.04 -14.60 13.95
N ALA A 213 -7.60 -15.66 14.62
CA ALA A 213 -7.64 -15.75 16.09
C ALA A 213 -6.78 -14.66 16.75
N ALA A 214 -5.56 -14.42 16.25
CA ALA A 214 -4.65 -13.41 16.78
C ALA A 214 -5.14 -11.98 16.50
N ASN A 215 -5.74 -11.73 15.33
CA ASN A 215 -6.33 -10.43 15.01
C ASN A 215 -7.60 -10.16 15.83
N ASN A 216 -8.40 -11.15 16.06
CA ASN A 216 -9.65 -11.07 16.84
C ASN A 216 -10.54 -9.87 16.42
N GLY A 217 -10.66 -9.60 15.12
CA GLY A 217 -11.47 -8.53 14.56
C GLY A 217 -10.98 -7.10 14.84
N ARG A 218 -9.78 -6.93 15.38
CA ARG A 218 -9.21 -5.61 15.75
C ARG A 218 -8.94 -4.72 14.57
N THR A 219 -8.45 -5.30 13.44
CA THR A 219 -8.11 -4.56 12.20
C THR A 219 -8.56 -5.34 10.97
N GLY A 220 -8.43 -4.72 9.79
CA GLY A 220 -8.48 -5.44 8.52
C GLY A 220 -7.14 -6.11 8.18
N TYR A 221 -7.10 -6.78 7.02
CA TYR A 221 -5.94 -7.51 6.54
C TYR A 221 -5.32 -6.83 5.31
N HIS A 222 -4.03 -7.05 5.11
CA HIS A 222 -3.32 -6.65 3.91
C HIS A 222 -2.60 -7.86 3.35
N ILE A 223 -2.98 -8.33 2.15
CA ILE A 223 -2.53 -9.61 1.56
C ILE A 223 -2.39 -9.46 0.06
N HIS A 224 -1.36 -10.06 -0.56
CA HIS A 224 -1.26 -10.23 -2.01
C HIS A 224 -2.23 -11.32 -2.46
N VAL A 225 -3.01 -11.05 -3.50
CA VAL A 225 -4.08 -11.96 -3.96
C VAL A 225 -4.08 -12.07 -5.47
N SER A 226 -3.99 -13.30 -5.97
CA SER A 226 -4.07 -13.59 -7.39
C SER A 226 -3.12 -12.70 -8.21
N GLU A 227 -1.93 -12.48 -7.69
CA GLU A 227 -0.88 -11.69 -8.33
C GLU A 227 -0.30 -12.46 -9.53
N GLY A 228 0.13 -13.70 -9.31
CA GLY A 228 0.51 -14.64 -10.36
C GLY A 228 -0.46 -15.82 -10.45
N MET A 229 -0.47 -16.52 -11.57
CA MET A 229 -1.30 -17.70 -11.75
C MET A 229 -0.94 -18.86 -10.80
N ASN A 230 0.29 -18.87 -10.27
CA ASN A 230 0.72 -19.83 -9.24
C ASN A 230 -0.17 -19.75 -7.99
N ASP A 231 -0.58 -18.55 -7.58
CA ASP A 231 -1.49 -18.34 -6.45
C ASP A 231 -2.87 -18.98 -6.70
N VAL A 232 -3.39 -18.81 -7.91
CA VAL A 232 -4.67 -19.41 -8.34
C VAL A 232 -4.58 -20.93 -8.41
N TYR A 233 -3.53 -21.47 -9.02
CA TYR A 233 -3.37 -22.92 -9.19
C TYR A 233 -3.14 -23.64 -7.86
N ASP A 234 -2.29 -23.07 -7.00
CA ASP A 234 -2.07 -23.62 -5.65
C ASP A 234 -3.37 -23.67 -4.85
N SER A 235 -4.12 -22.57 -4.84
CA SER A 235 -5.37 -22.45 -4.11
C SER A 235 -6.42 -23.47 -4.60
N LEU A 236 -6.54 -23.66 -5.92
CA LEU A 236 -7.44 -24.65 -6.49
C LEU A 236 -6.98 -26.09 -6.23
N GLN A 237 -5.69 -26.37 -6.38
CA GLN A 237 -5.13 -27.71 -6.23
C GLN A 237 -5.19 -28.22 -4.79
N ASN A 238 -4.80 -27.37 -3.85
CA ASN A 238 -4.63 -27.77 -2.45
C ASN A 238 -5.89 -27.58 -1.62
N TYR A 239 -6.75 -26.61 -1.98
CA TYR A 239 -7.92 -26.22 -1.16
C TYR A 239 -9.25 -26.29 -1.92
N GLY A 240 -9.25 -26.53 -3.23
CA GLY A 240 -10.48 -26.63 -4.04
C GLY A 240 -11.26 -25.30 -4.13
N ARG A 241 -10.63 -24.18 -3.81
CA ARG A 241 -11.20 -22.83 -3.81
C ARG A 241 -10.30 -21.89 -4.60
N ARG A 242 -10.87 -20.85 -5.20
CA ARG A 242 -10.08 -19.74 -5.74
C ARG A 242 -9.64 -18.81 -4.61
N PRO A 243 -8.58 -17.99 -4.80
CA PRO A 243 -7.97 -17.18 -3.77
C PRO A 243 -8.95 -16.34 -2.94
N VAL A 244 -9.82 -15.56 -3.59
CA VAL A 244 -10.78 -14.69 -2.87
C VAL A 244 -11.85 -15.49 -2.13
N GLN A 245 -12.29 -16.61 -2.69
CA GLN A 245 -13.23 -17.51 -2.02
C GLN A 245 -12.62 -18.11 -0.75
N ARG A 246 -11.34 -18.49 -0.81
CA ARG A 246 -10.61 -19.01 0.36
C ARG A 246 -10.50 -17.97 1.47
N LEU A 247 -10.21 -16.70 1.13
CA LEU A 247 -10.20 -15.60 2.10
C LEU A 247 -11.59 -15.34 2.71
N GLN A 248 -12.65 -15.47 1.92
CA GLN A 248 -14.03 -15.35 2.40
C GLN A 248 -14.36 -16.45 3.41
N ASP A 249 -13.99 -17.69 3.13
CA ASP A 249 -14.25 -18.84 4.02
C ASP A 249 -13.59 -18.66 5.39
N HIS A 250 -12.42 -17.99 5.47
CA HIS A 250 -11.72 -17.64 6.71
C HIS A 250 -12.16 -16.33 7.36
N GLY A 251 -13.11 -15.58 6.77
CA GLY A 251 -13.59 -14.32 7.35
C GLY A 251 -12.56 -13.18 7.32
N ILE A 252 -11.65 -13.20 6.36
CA ILE A 252 -10.57 -12.20 6.21
C ILE A 252 -11.05 -10.95 5.44
N LEU A 253 -12.04 -11.12 4.56
CA LEU A 253 -12.56 -10.03 3.74
C LEU A 253 -13.39 -9.04 4.56
N GLY A 254 -13.42 -7.79 4.12
CA GLY A 254 -14.23 -6.74 4.74
C GLY A 254 -13.75 -5.32 4.38
N PRO A 255 -14.47 -4.28 4.84
CA PRO A 255 -14.24 -2.90 4.42
C PRO A 255 -12.94 -2.27 4.92
N LYS A 256 -12.20 -2.97 5.79
CA LYS A 256 -10.87 -2.56 6.27
C LYS A 256 -9.76 -3.42 5.67
N THR A 257 -10.07 -4.38 4.78
CA THR A 257 -9.09 -5.28 4.17
C THR A 257 -8.65 -4.76 2.81
N ILE A 258 -7.35 -4.84 2.54
CA ILE A 258 -6.69 -4.50 1.28
C ILE A 258 -6.19 -5.78 0.63
N LEU A 259 -6.57 -6.00 -0.63
CA LEU A 259 -6.03 -7.04 -1.49
C LEU A 259 -5.06 -6.41 -2.50
N GLY A 260 -3.80 -6.78 -2.43
CA GLY A 260 -2.79 -6.37 -3.40
C GLY A 260 -2.99 -7.07 -4.74
N HIS A 261 -2.73 -6.35 -5.84
CA HIS A 261 -2.72 -6.82 -7.23
C HIS A 261 -4.06 -7.26 -7.82
N CYS A 262 -4.65 -8.35 -7.38
CA CYS A 262 -5.91 -8.91 -7.91
C CYS A 262 -5.91 -9.05 -9.45
N ILE A 263 -4.78 -9.46 -10.06
CA ILE A 263 -4.62 -9.53 -11.52
C ILE A 263 -5.48 -10.65 -12.11
N HIS A 264 -5.43 -11.83 -11.48
CA HIS A 264 -6.05 -13.04 -12.00
C HIS A 264 -7.37 -13.40 -11.30
N VAL A 265 -8.05 -12.41 -10.72
CA VAL A 265 -9.41 -12.59 -10.18
C VAL A 265 -10.43 -12.79 -11.29
N ASN A 266 -11.42 -13.66 -11.09
CA ASN A 266 -12.53 -13.85 -12.01
C ASN A 266 -13.77 -13.03 -11.59
N THR A 267 -14.83 -13.08 -12.41
CA THR A 267 -16.05 -12.32 -12.16
C THR A 267 -16.71 -12.68 -10.82
N ALA A 268 -16.73 -13.96 -10.43
CA ALA A 268 -17.32 -14.36 -9.14
C ALA A 268 -16.53 -13.82 -7.96
N GLU A 269 -15.20 -13.82 -8.05
CA GLU A 269 -14.33 -13.22 -7.03
C GLU A 269 -14.52 -11.69 -6.94
N MET A 270 -14.71 -11.00 -8.07
CA MET A 270 -15.00 -9.57 -8.08
C MET A 270 -16.34 -9.26 -7.39
N GLU A 271 -17.36 -10.10 -7.54
CA GLU A 271 -18.63 -9.91 -6.81
C GLU A 271 -18.44 -10.12 -5.29
N ILE A 272 -17.66 -11.11 -4.87
CA ILE A 272 -17.33 -11.32 -3.45
C ILE A 272 -16.59 -10.08 -2.87
N ILE A 273 -15.59 -9.55 -3.59
CA ILE A 273 -14.86 -8.33 -3.18
C ILE A 273 -15.82 -7.17 -3.00
N LYS A 274 -16.74 -6.97 -3.96
CA LYS A 274 -17.76 -5.93 -3.90
C LYS A 274 -18.70 -6.10 -2.70
N GLU A 275 -19.27 -7.29 -2.53
CA GLU A 275 -20.25 -7.59 -1.47
C GLU A 275 -19.67 -7.43 -0.07
N THR A 276 -18.41 -7.76 0.11
CA THR A 276 -17.69 -7.60 1.38
C THR A 276 -17.18 -6.19 1.63
N GLY A 277 -17.24 -5.31 0.62
CA GLY A 277 -16.67 -3.96 0.70
C GLY A 277 -15.15 -3.93 0.77
N THR A 278 -14.49 -5.03 0.38
CA THR A 278 -13.02 -5.16 0.41
C THR A 278 -12.39 -4.26 -0.66
N MET A 279 -11.23 -3.68 -0.32
CA MET A 279 -10.48 -2.77 -1.19
C MET A 279 -9.46 -3.52 -2.03
N VAL A 280 -9.18 -3.02 -3.24
CA VAL A 280 -8.14 -3.56 -4.12
C VAL A 280 -7.10 -2.48 -4.41
N VAL A 281 -5.81 -2.86 -4.38
CA VAL A 281 -4.71 -1.96 -4.76
C VAL A 281 -4.02 -2.49 -6.01
N ASN A 282 -3.99 -1.63 -7.04
CA ASN A 282 -3.26 -1.89 -8.28
C ASN A 282 -1.83 -1.38 -8.19
N ASN A 283 -0.86 -2.22 -8.56
CA ASN A 283 0.58 -1.92 -8.55
C ASN A 283 1.12 -2.00 -10.00
N PRO A 284 0.83 -1.02 -10.87
CA PRO A 284 0.96 -1.19 -12.31
C PRO A 284 2.40 -1.41 -12.78
N GLU A 285 3.38 -0.75 -12.19
CA GLU A 285 4.80 -0.90 -12.54
C GLU A 285 5.33 -2.28 -12.17
N SER A 286 5.02 -2.72 -10.94
CA SER A 286 5.39 -4.05 -10.45
C SER A 286 4.75 -5.14 -11.28
N ASN A 287 3.45 -5.04 -11.56
CA ASN A 287 2.73 -6.01 -12.38
C ASN A 287 3.37 -6.20 -13.75
N MET A 288 3.77 -5.10 -14.40
CA MET A 288 4.42 -5.12 -15.71
C MET A 288 5.90 -5.57 -15.61
N GLY A 289 6.63 -5.07 -14.63
CA GLY A 289 8.05 -5.42 -14.43
C GLY A 289 8.27 -6.90 -14.11
N ASN A 290 7.35 -7.51 -13.35
CA ASN A 290 7.33 -8.94 -13.03
C ASN A 290 6.66 -9.79 -14.10
N ALA A 291 6.16 -9.19 -15.19
CA ALA A 291 5.49 -9.85 -16.31
C ALA A 291 4.30 -10.74 -15.88
N ILE A 292 3.54 -10.34 -14.86
CA ILE A 292 2.45 -11.13 -14.27
C ILE A 292 1.07 -10.78 -14.81
N GLY A 293 0.95 -9.72 -15.59
CA GLY A 293 -0.31 -9.30 -16.21
C GLY A 293 -0.75 -7.91 -15.80
N ILE A 294 -2.00 -7.58 -16.09
CA ILE A 294 -2.57 -6.26 -15.83
C ILE A 294 -3.86 -6.43 -15.00
N CYS A 295 -3.92 -5.74 -13.86
CA CYS A 295 -5.10 -5.75 -13.00
C CYS A 295 -6.34 -5.26 -13.78
N PRO A 296 -7.50 -5.94 -13.66
CA PRO A 296 -8.72 -5.58 -14.38
C PRO A 296 -9.44 -4.36 -13.77
N VAL A 297 -8.71 -3.24 -13.60
CA VAL A 297 -9.13 -2.01 -12.90
C VAL A 297 -10.49 -1.50 -13.39
N LEU A 298 -10.71 -1.49 -14.72
CA LEU A 298 -11.97 -1.00 -15.29
C LEU A 298 -13.17 -1.85 -14.89
N GLN A 299 -12.98 -3.17 -14.77
CA GLN A 299 -14.05 -4.08 -14.37
C GLN A 299 -14.35 -3.96 -12.86
N LEU A 300 -13.32 -3.80 -12.04
CA LEU A 300 -13.44 -3.57 -10.60
C LEU A 300 -14.12 -2.23 -10.33
N HIS A 301 -13.69 -1.16 -11.01
CA HIS A 301 -14.26 0.18 -10.88
C HIS A 301 -15.75 0.22 -11.27
N LYS A 302 -16.13 -0.40 -12.39
CA LYS A 302 -17.53 -0.50 -12.83
C LYS A 302 -18.46 -1.17 -11.82
N ARG A 303 -17.91 -2.01 -10.95
CA ARG A 303 -18.64 -2.66 -9.86
C ARG A 303 -18.74 -1.79 -8.60
N GLY A 304 -18.08 -0.64 -8.57
CA GLY A 304 -18.03 0.24 -7.41
C GLY A 304 -17.06 -0.24 -6.32
N ILE A 305 -16.12 -1.13 -6.65
CA ILE A 305 -15.06 -1.56 -5.73
C ILE A 305 -14.09 -0.39 -5.51
N LEU A 306 -13.76 -0.10 -4.24
CA LEU A 306 -12.78 0.93 -3.91
C LEU A 306 -11.38 0.48 -4.37
N LEU A 307 -10.77 1.31 -5.22
CA LEU A 307 -9.46 1.05 -5.78
C LEU A 307 -8.44 2.02 -5.21
N GLY A 308 -7.30 1.48 -4.79
CA GLY A 308 -6.09 2.21 -4.48
C GLY A 308 -5.02 2.02 -5.56
N MET A 309 -4.00 2.88 -5.51
CA MET A 309 -2.78 2.71 -6.28
C MET A 309 -1.61 2.55 -5.34
N GLY A 310 -0.77 1.57 -5.62
CA GLY A 310 0.46 1.30 -4.91
C GLY A 310 1.65 1.22 -5.86
N THR A 311 2.83 1.18 -5.29
CA THR A 311 4.09 1.07 -6.04
C THR A 311 4.81 -0.25 -5.81
N ASP A 312 4.34 -1.03 -4.83
CA ASP A 312 4.98 -2.29 -4.47
C ASP A 312 6.47 -2.08 -4.10
N ALA A 313 7.36 -2.93 -4.55
CA ALA A 313 8.80 -2.83 -4.36
C ALA A 313 9.51 -1.92 -5.38
N TYR A 314 8.77 -1.08 -6.10
CA TYR A 314 9.28 -0.17 -7.13
C TYR A 314 9.50 1.25 -6.59
N THR A 315 9.31 2.26 -7.41
CA THR A 315 9.52 3.68 -7.05
C THR A 315 8.36 4.23 -6.23
N ASN A 316 8.58 5.32 -5.48
CA ASN A 316 7.48 6.07 -4.82
C ASN A 316 6.93 7.19 -5.71
N ASP A 317 7.28 7.26 -6.99
CA ASP A 317 6.73 8.23 -7.93
C ASP A 317 5.30 7.84 -8.35
N MET A 318 4.32 8.35 -7.59
CA MET A 318 2.91 8.08 -7.85
C MET A 318 2.44 8.63 -9.19
N LEU A 319 3.08 9.66 -9.74
CA LEU A 319 2.74 10.19 -11.07
C LEU A 319 3.20 9.23 -12.17
N GLU A 320 4.35 8.59 -12.00
CA GLU A 320 4.80 7.52 -12.88
C GLU A 320 3.84 6.33 -12.82
N SER A 321 3.47 5.87 -11.64
CA SER A 321 2.50 4.79 -11.47
C SER A 321 1.14 5.11 -12.10
N ILE A 322 0.64 6.35 -11.99
CA ILE A 322 -0.58 6.80 -12.67
C ILE A 322 -0.43 6.71 -14.20
N LYS A 323 0.68 7.18 -14.74
CA LYS A 323 0.99 7.10 -16.18
C LYS A 323 1.01 5.65 -16.66
N VAL A 324 1.72 4.78 -15.94
CA VAL A 324 1.82 3.36 -16.29
C VAL A 324 0.46 2.66 -16.19
N ALA A 325 -0.32 2.95 -15.15
CA ALA A 325 -1.69 2.43 -15.02
C ALA A 325 -2.55 2.81 -16.23
N LEU A 326 -2.54 4.10 -16.63
CA LEU A 326 -3.29 4.58 -17.78
C LEU A 326 -2.88 3.87 -19.07
N CYS A 327 -1.57 3.80 -19.35
CA CYS A 327 -1.04 3.19 -20.56
C CYS A 327 -1.34 1.70 -20.63
N SER A 328 -1.18 0.97 -19.51
CA SER A 328 -1.45 -0.46 -19.45
C SER A 328 -2.93 -0.79 -19.68
N GLN A 329 -3.86 -0.02 -19.08
CA GLN A 329 -5.28 -0.22 -19.31
C GLN A 329 -5.68 0.05 -20.76
N ARG A 330 -5.15 1.10 -21.38
CA ARG A 330 -5.39 1.40 -22.81
C ARG A 330 -4.86 0.30 -23.72
N SER A 331 -3.65 -0.18 -23.46
CA SER A 331 -3.03 -1.25 -24.23
C SER A 331 -3.80 -2.57 -24.12
N GLN A 332 -4.16 -2.97 -22.89
CA GLN A 332 -4.89 -4.21 -22.65
C GLN A 332 -6.29 -4.23 -23.26
N ASN A 333 -7.01 -3.12 -23.16
CA ASN A 333 -8.39 -3.02 -23.64
C ASN A 333 -8.50 -2.58 -25.10
N CYS A 334 -7.39 -2.20 -25.76
CA CYS A 334 -7.35 -1.64 -27.11
C CYS A 334 -8.30 -0.45 -27.31
N LEU A 335 -8.49 0.36 -26.26
CA LEU A 335 -9.39 1.51 -26.24
C LEU A 335 -8.64 2.78 -25.82
N PRO A 336 -8.58 3.84 -26.65
CA PRO A 336 -7.83 5.06 -26.34
C PRO A 336 -8.51 5.96 -25.29
N ASN A 337 -9.79 5.76 -25.01
CA ASN A 337 -10.62 6.60 -24.15
C ASN A 337 -10.88 5.99 -22.75
N VAL A 338 -10.13 4.98 -22.34
CA VAL A 338 -10.23 4.39 -20.99
C VAL A 338 -9.03 4.77 -20.13
N GLY A 339 -9.24 4.71 -18.82
CA GLY A 339 -8.23 4.97 -17.78
C GLY A 339 -8.40 6.29 -17.08
#